data_87e45bacae5f8b798a1ffc1507985658
#
_entry.id   87e45bacae5f8b798a1ffc1507985658
#
_cell.length_a   1.000
_cell.length_b   1.000
_cell.length_c   1.000
_cell.angle_alpha   90.00
_cell.angle_beta   90.00
_cell.angle_gamma   90.00
#
_symmetry.space_group_name_H-M   'P 1'
#
loop_
_entity.id
_entity.type
_entity.pdbx_description
1 polymer ?
#
loop_
_entity_poly.entity_id
_entity_poly.type
_entity_poly.pdbx_seq_one_letter_code
_entity_poly.pdbx_strand_id
1 'polypeptide(L)'
;MRSTGPLAAFFAATAMVVVLAGCSASAGDDSLSYDDSPLAEYVSAAYGGDLSPEEQQKQVEERQRQTEELVAQCMSDEGFEYTPIIDNGGVAVSEAVEAWEPDKREWVETYGYGVVNSPFTAQGEVLGEAYVDPNQDYIESLTETERAAFNETLYGATPTEEELVEDGGYEYDWQEAGCQGWAQHEVDGDDVWQSDEFADLRSKIEELWTQSQESPEMAELNAEWAACMADAGEPGFSAQTDASQSIVDAHDALYQAAGEEGGEQIGTESAESVDPRETPEMTALGEREIELALVDLKCRTETSYVEESLKLQFASEEKFIAANKAELDAFKAAAEQSK
;
A
#
# COMPACT_ATOMS: atom_id res chain seq x y z
N MET A 1 6.94 -10.78 -38.90
CA MET A 1 8.00 -10.11 -38.16
C MET A 1 7.28 -9.42 -37.03
N ARG A 2 7.21 -10.07 -35.88
CA ARG A 2 6.55 -9.54 -34.68
C ARG A 2 7.62 -8.86 -33.84
N SER A 3 7.49 -7.55 -33.65
CA SER A 3 8.33 -6.75 -32.77
C SER A 3 7.76 -6.90 -31.36
N THR A 4 8.52 -7.52 -30.48
CA THR A 4 8.27 -7.52 -29.04
C THR A 4 8.87 -6.24 -28.49
N GLY A 5 8.03 -5.27 -28.11
CA GLY A 5 8.42 -4.13 -27.30
C GLY A 5 8.46 -4.55 -25.81
N PRO A 6 9.31 -3.93 -25.01
CA PRO A 6 9.37 -4.23 -23.57
C PRO A 6 8.11 -3.73 -22.87
N LEU A 7 7.51 -4.60 -22.07
CA LEU A 7 6.49 -4.27 -21.10
C LEU A 7 7.12 -3.37 -20.02
N ALA A 8 6.76 -2.11 -20.00
CA ALA A 8 7.01 -1.26 -18.86
C ALA A 8 5.92 -1.55 -17.81
N ALA A 9 6.29 -2.26 -16.77
CA ALA A 9 5.44 -2.44 -15.61
C ALA A 9 5.32 -1.08 -14.90
N PHE A 10 4.17 -0.45 -15.03
CA PHE A 10 3.81 0.68 -14.17
C PHE A 10 3.39 0.10 -12.82
N PHE A 11 4.28 0.22 -11.84
CA PHE A 11 3.88 0.07 -10.45
C PHE A 11 2.98 1.25 -10.08
N ALA A 12 1.70 0.97 -9.88
CA ALA A 12 0.88 1.87 -9.10
C ALA A 12 1.57 1.99 -7.74
N ALA A 13 2.11 3.16 -7.45
CA ALA A 13 2.60 3.49 -6.12
C ALA A 13 1.39 3.52 -5.19
N THR A 14 1.00 2.36 -4.69
CA THR A 14 0.21 2.29 -3.48
C THR A 14 1.13 2.87 -2.42
N ALA A 15 0.80 4.05 -1.92
CA ALA A 15 1.47 4.65 -0.80
C ALA A 15 1.37 3.64 0.36
N MET A 16 2.43 2.86 0.53
CA MET A 16 2.59 2.02 1.69
C MET A 16 2.88 2.99 2.82
N VAL A 17 1.85 3.33 3.56
CA VAL A 17 2.02 3.95 4.87
C VAL A 17 2.79 2.93 5.70
N VAL A 18 4.11 3.10 5.75
CA VAL A 18 4.94 2.41 6.71
C VAL A 18 4.56 2.98 8.06
N VAL A 19 3.63 2.31 8.73
CA VAL A 19 3.37 2.55 10.15
C VAL A 19 4.64 2.13 10.88
N LEU A 20 5.49 3.09 11.18
CA LEU A 20 6.63 2.93 12.06
C LEU A 20 6.10 2.62 13.46
N ALA A 21 5.84 1.35 13.72
CA ALA A 21 5.49 0.88 15.05
C ALA A 21 6.72 0.98 15.95
N GLY A 22 6.52 1.70 17.01
CA GLY A 22 7.36 2.10 18.09
C GLY A 22 8.53 1.25 18.51
N CYS A 23 9.57 1.96 18.87
CA CYS A 23 10.77 1.53 19.60
C CYS A 23 10.44 0.60 20.76
N SER A 24 10.66 -0.69 20.60
CA SER A 24 11.11 -1.49 21.72
C SER A 24 12.64 -1.45 21.71
N ALA A 25 13.21 -0.69 22.60
CA ALA A 25 14.64 -0.69 22.87
C ALA A 25 15.05 -2.06 23.35
N SER A 26 15.41 -2.96 22.44
CA SER A 26 16.19 -4.15 22.72
C SER A 26 17.65 -3.81 22.50
N ALA A 27 18.46 -4.08 23.50
CA ALA A 27 19.86 -3.75 23.57
C ALA A 27 20.65 -4.43 22.45
N GLY A 28 21.34 -3.63 21.61
CA GLY A 28 22.60 -4.01 20.98
C GLY A 28 22.48 -5.02 19.85
N ASP A 29 21.79 -4.68 18.79
CA ASP A 29 22.08 -5.22 17.47
C ASP A 29 22.52 -4.03 16.60
N ASP A 30 23.79 -4.03 16.17
CA ASP A 30 24.33 -3.01 15.24
C ASP A 30 23.89 -3.29 13.78
N SER A 31 22.78 -4.01 13.58
CA SER A 31 22.24 -4.28 12.24
C SER A 31 21.57 -3.03 11.67
N LEU A 32 21.85 -2.75 10.39
CA LEU A 32 21.19 -1.67 9.66
C LEU A 32 19.69 -1.96 9.55
N SER A 33 18.89 -0.90 9.73
CA SER A 33 17.45 -0.94 9.55
C SER A 33 17.00 0.12 8.51
N TYR A 34 15.78 0.02 8.02
CA TYR A 34 15.20 1.05 7.14
C TYR A 34 15.10 2.42 7.83
N ASP A 35 15.02 2.45 9.16
CA ASP A 35 14.99 3.69 9.94
C ASP A 35 16.32 4.44 9.90
N ASP A 36 17.42 3.77 9.53
CA ASP A 36 18.73 4.37 9.38
C ASP A 36 18.95 5.03 8.00
N SER A 37 17.93 5.09 7.13
CA SER A 37 18.01 5.69 5.81
C SER A 37 18.46 7.15 5.88
N PRO A 38 19.58 7.53 5.23
CA PRO A 38 20.01 8.92 5.17
C PRO A 38 18.99 9.87 4.55
N LEU A 39 18.17 9.38 3.62
CA LEU A 39 17.13 10.18 2.96
C LEU A 39 15.92 10.39 3.87
N ALA A 40 15.67 9.49 4.80
CA ALA A 40 14.55 9.58 5.74
C ALA A 40 14.58 10.89 6.54
N GLU A 41 15.75 11.43 6.87
CA GLU A 41 15.88 12.73 7.56
C GLU A 41 15.17 13.88 6.83
N TYR A 42 15.06 13.79 5.50
CA TYR A 42 14.44 14.83 4.67
C TYR A 42 12.97 14.51 4.39
N VAL A 43 12.68 13.26 4.04
CA VAL A 43 11.33 12.85 3.56
C VAL A 43 10.37 12.66 4.72
N SER A 44 10.85 12.15 5.86
CA SER A 44 10.00 11.91 7.04
C SER A 44 9.40 13.19 7.61
N ALA A 45 10.05 14.34 7.39
CA ALA A 45 9.51 15.64 7.78
C ALA A 45 8.12 15.91 7.17
N ALA A 46 7.88 15.46 5.92
CA ALA A 46 6.58 15.61 5.26
C ALA A 46 5.50 14.69 5.86
N TYR A 47 5.90 13.58 6.45
CA TYR A 47 4.97 12.57 6.99
C TYR A 47 4.88 12.56 8.53
N GLY A 48 5.36 13.62 9.18
CA GLY A 48 5.34 13.70 10.64
C GLY A 48 6.33 12.76 11.32
N GLY A 49 7.45 12.42 10.68
CA GLY A 49 8.48 11.51 11.20
C GLY A 49 9.14 11.96 12.52
N ASP A 50 8.96 13.24 12.91
CA ASP A 50 9.39 13.75 14.22
C ASP A 50 8.33 13.57 15.31
N LEU A 51 7.13 13.10 14.94
CA LEU A 51 6.01 12.95 15.87
C LEU A 51 6.11 11.58 16.57
N SER A 52 5.70 11.55 17.82
CA SER A 52 5.46 10.27 18.51
C SER A 52 4.31 9.50 17.83
N PRO A 53 4.23 8.17 18.00
CA PRO A 53 3.13 7.38 17.46
C PRO A 53 1.74 7.90 17.87
N GLU A 54 1.60 8.40 19.09
CA GLU A 54 0.36 9.02 19.58
C GLU A 54 0.02 10.33 18.84
N GLU A 55 1.03 11.12 18.51
CA GLU A 55 0.84 12.37 17.76
C GLU A 55 0.54 12.09 16.29
N GLN A 56 1.19 11.10 15.68
CA GLN A 56 0.88 10.64 14.33
C GLN A 56 -0.57 10.15 14.24
N GLN A 57 -1.00 9.32 15.20
CA GLN A 57 -2.38 8.82 15.26
C GLN A 57 -3.38 9.98 15.36
N LYS A 58 -3.14 10.96 16.23
CA LYS A 58 -3.99 12.16 16.34
C LYS A 58 -4.04 12.98 15.07
N GLN A 59 -2.93 13.09 14.36
CA GLN A 59 -2.88 13.81 13.08
C GLN A 59 -3.72 13.09 12.02
N VAL A 60 -3.64 11.76 11.95
CA VAL A 60 -4.46 10.94 11.04
C VAL A 60 -5.96 11.10 11.37
N GLU A 61 -6.33 10.96 12.64
CA GLU A 61 -7.72 11.12 13.11
C GLU A 61 -8.27 12.52 12.82
N GLU A 62 -7.48 13.56 13.06
CA GLU A 62 -7.87 14.93 12.78
C GLU A 62 -8.03 15.20 11.30
N ARG A 63 -7.13 14.69 10.44
CA ARG A 63 -7.22 14.80 8.99
C ARG A 63 -8.47 14.09 8.48
N GLN A 64 -8.71 12.86 8.93
CA GLN A 64 -9.91 12.11 8.56
C GLN A 64 -11.19 12.86 8.97
N ARG A 65 -11.23 13.39 10.19
CA ARG A 65 -12.38 14.17 10.68
C ARG A 65 -12.63 15.40 9.81
N GLN A 66 -11.58 16.13 9.44
CA GLN A 66 -11.70 17.31 8.58
C GLN A 66 -12.19 16.95 7.19
N THR A 67 -11.66 15.87 6.59
CA THR A 67 -12.13 15.38 5.29
C THR A 67 -13.60 15.02 5.34
N GLU A 68 -14.02 14.23 6.33
CA GLU A 68 -15.41 13.78 6.47
C GLU A 68 -16.40 14.94 6.75
N GLU A 69 -16.00 15.96 7.52
CA GLU A 69 -16.80 17.16 7.74
C GLU A 69 -16.98 17.95 6.43
N LEU A 70 -15.94 18.05 5.58
CA LEU A 70 -16.02 18.68 4.27
C LEU A 70 -16.88 17.87 3.29
N VAL A 71 -16.74 16.54 3.27
CA VAL A 71 -17.62 15.65 2.49
C VAL A 71 -19.09 15.89 2.87
N ALA A 72 -19.40 15.90 4.17
CA ALA A 72 -20.78 16.12 4.63
C ALA A 72 -21.30 17.49 4.22
N GLN A 73 -20.48 18.53 4.25
CA GLN A 73 -20.85 19.86 3.78
C GLN A 73 -21.15 19.85 2.28
N CYS A 74 -20.27 19.28 1.45
CA CYS A 74 -20.43 19.19 0.01
C CYS A 74 -21.70 18.41 -0.36
N MET A 75 -21.91 17.24 0.24
CA MET A 75 -23.11 16.40 0.02
C MET A 75 -24.41 17.16 0.41
N SER A 76 -24.37 17.90 1.51
CA SER A 76 -25.51 18.73 1.93
C SER A 76 -25.80 19.88 0.95
N ASP A 77 -24.76 20.50 0.39
CA ASP A 77 -24.91 21.58 -0.59
C ASP A 77 -25.50 21.05 -1.92
N GLU A 78 -25.22 19.79 -2.26
CA GLU A 78 -25.80 19.05 -3.40
C GLU A 78 -27.18 18.43 -3.09
N GLY A 79 -27.65 18.54 -1.85
CA GLY A 79 -29.01 18.16 -1.46
C GLY A 79 -29.17 16.73 -0.92
N PHE A 80 -28.09 16.07 -0.58
CA PHE A 80 -28.07 14.75 0.05
C PHE A 80 -27.83 14.83 1.55
N GLU A 81 -28.41 13.90 2.31
CA GLU A 81 -28.03 13.69 3.71
C GLU A 81 -26.76 12.83 3.75
N TYR A 82 -25.78 13.27 4.53
CA TYR A 82 -24.54 12.52 4.76
C TYR A 82 -24.06 12.73 6.20
N THR A 83 -23.82 11.66 6.89
CA THR A 83 -23.26 11.65 8.24
C THR A 83 -21.76 11.36 8.14
N PRO A 84 -20.89 12.26 8.65
CA PRO A 84 -19.45 12.04 8.65
C PRO A 84 -19.05 10.68 9.25
N ILE A 85 -18.19 9.94 8.57
CA ILE A 85 -17.67 8.66 9.03
C ILE A 85 -16.40 8.90 9.87
N ILE A 86 -16.56 9.47 11.05
CA ILE A 86 -15.46 9.84 11.95
C ILE A 86 -14.95 8.62 12.73
N ASP A 87 -15.88 7.74 13.12
CA ASP A 87 -15.59 6.47 13.79
C ASP A 87 -15.84 5.32 12.81
N ASN A 88 -14.98 5.15 11.82
CA ASN A 88 -15.01 3.95 10.96
C ASN A 88 -14.48 2.70 11.69
N GLY A 89 -14.78 2.66 13.02
CA GLY A 89 -14.27 1.60 13.90
C GLY A 89 -12.76 1.58 13.84
N GLY A 90 -12.14 2.79 13.87
CA GLY A 90 -10.74 3.00 13.53
C GLY A 90 -10.03 1.68 13.50
N VAL A 91 -9.28 1.33 12.49
CA VAL A 91 -8.36 0.22 12.70
C VAL A 91 -7.52 0.68 13.90
N ALA A 92 -8.15 0.59 15.09
CA ALA A 92 -7.40 0.56 16.31
C ALA A 92 -6.42 -0.54 16.00
N VAL A 93 -5.18 -0.13 15.68
CA VAL A 93 -4.08 -1.06 15.70
C VAL A 93 -4.15 -1.54 17.14
N SER A 94 -5.00 -2.54 17.37
CA SER A 94 -5.15 -3.10 18.69
C SER A 94 -3.76 -3.50 19.08
N GLU A 95 -3.38 -3.36 20.35
CA GLU A 95 -2.12 -3.92 20.87
C GLU A 95 -1.97 -5.44 20.55
N ALA A 96 -2.99 -6.04 19.96
CA ALA A 96 -3.07 -7.40 19.47
C ALA A 96 -2.69 -7.56 17.97
N VAL A 97 -2.39 -6.48 17.23
CA VAL A 97 -1.75 -6.63 15.92
C VAL A 97 -0.34 -7.11 16.19
N GLU A 98 -0.09 -8.37 15.90
CA GLU A 98 1.30 -8.85 15.87
C GLU A 98 2.11 -7.92 14.99
N ALA A 99 3.23 -7.42 15.53
CA ALA A 99 4.12 -6.54 14.79
C ALA A 99 4.50 -7.22 13.46
N TRP A 100 4.54 -6.45 12.38
CA TRP A 100 5.02 -6.93 11.10
C TRP A 100 6.50 -7.32 11.22
N GLU A 101 6.80 -8.62 11.26
CA GLU A 101 8.13 -9.15 11.50
C GLU A 101 8.56 -10.17 10.42
N PRO A 102 8.61 -9.76 9.14
CA PRO A 102 8.83 -10.66 7.99
C PRO A 102 10.22 -11.33 7.99
N ASP A 103 11.12 -10.87 8.83
CA ASP A 103 12.47 -11.45 9.01
C ASP A 103 12.54 -12.41 10.20
N LYS A 104 11.45 -12.56 10.98
CA LYS A 104 11.38 -13.53 12.05
C LYS A 104 10.75 -14.83 11.57
N ARG A 105 11.44 -15.92 11.90
CA ARG A 105 11.03 -17.25 11.50
C ARG A 105 9.63 -17.61 11.99
N GLU A 106 9.31 -17.30 13.25
CA GLU A 106 8.02 -17.57 13.87
C GLU A 106 6.87 -16.85 13.13
N TRP A 107 7.13 -15.62 12.68
CA TRP A 107 6.21 -14.84 11.89
C TRP A 107 5.98 -15.49 10.52
N VAL A 108 7.06 -15.85 9.82
CA VAL A 108 7.01 -16.47 8.48
C VAL A 108 6.35 -17.86 8.53
N GLU A 109 6.59 -18.64 9.59
CA GLU A 109 5.92 -19.94 9.82
C GLU A 109 4.40 -19.81 9.95
N THR A 110 3.91 -18.65 10.37
CA THR A 110 2.48 -18.40 10.56
C THR A 110 1.83 -17.74 9.33
N TYR A 111 2.49 -16.76 8.76
CA TYR A 111 1.88 -15.85 7.77
C TYR A 111 2.53 -15.92 6.38
N GLY A 112 3.67 -16.59 6.21
CA GLY A 112 4.40 -16.56 4.94
C GLY A 112 4.88 -15.15 4.57
N TYR A 113 4.46 -14.65 3.42
CA TYR A 113 4.64 -13.26 3.02
C TYR A 113 3.49 -12.34 3.51
N GLY A 114 2.42 -12.91 4.05
CA GLY A 114 1.23 -12.20 4.48
C GLY A 114 0.26 -11.85 3.34
N VAL A 115 0.31 -12.58 2.24
CA VAL A 115 -0.59 -12.41 1.08
C VAL A 115 -1.90 -13.15 1.33
N VAL A 116 -1.84 -14.47 1.51
CA VAL A 116 -3.01 -15.32 1.76
C VAL A 116 -3.33 -15.35 3.24
N ASN A 117 -2.30 -15.54 4.08
CA ASN A 117 -2.42 -15.68 5.54
C ASN A 117 -2.14 -14.35 6.26
N SER A 118 -2.66 -13.24 5.74
CA SER A 118 -2.41 -11.92 6.33
C SER A 118 -2.94 -11.83 7.76
N PRO A 119 -2.13 -11.38 8.73
CA PRO A 119 -2.63 -11.11 10.09
C PRO A 119 -3.68 -10.00 10.11
N PHE A 120 -3.76 -9.18 9.05
CA PHE A 120 -4.74 -8.10 8.92
C PHE A 120 -6.09 -8.58 8.37
N THR A 121 -6.15 -9.69 7.61
CA THR A 121 -7.41 -10.28 7.15
C THR A 121 -8.16 -10.97 8.28
N ALA A 122 -7.46 -11.67 9.16
CA ALA A 122 -8.07 -12.31 10.34
C ALA A 122 -8.66 -11.28 11.32
N GLN A 123 -8.18 -10.04 11.32
CA GLN A 123 -8.70 -8.97 12.18
C GLN A 123 -10.05 -8.42 11.71
N GLY A 124 -10.34 -8.45 10.42
CA GLY A 124 -11.68 -8.11 9.91
C GLY A 124 -12.77 -9.04 10.51
N GLU A 125 -12.41 -10.28 10.88
CA GLU A 125 -13.32 -11.22 11.55
C GLU A 125 -13.31 -11.07 13.09
N VAL A 126 -12.20 -10.60 13.68
CA VAL A 126 -12.03 -10.45 15.14
C VAL A 126 -12.52 -9.09 15.64
N LEU A 127 -12.53 -8.06 14.81
CA LEU A 127 -13.15 -6.75 15.11
C LEU A 127 -14.69 -6.80 15.03
N GLY A 128 -15.26 -7.96 15.24
CA GLY A 128 -16.62 -8.46 15.26
C GLY A 128 -17.74 -7.65 15.91
N GLU A 129 -17.68 -6.33 15.91
CA GLU A 129 -18.83 -5.48 15.74
C GLU A 129 -18.77 -5.00 14.29
N ALA A 130 -19.63 -5.58 13.45
CA ALA A 130 -19.72 -5.21 12.05
C ALA A 130 -19.75 -3.68 11.94
N TYR A 131 -18.78 -3.10 11.23
CA TYR A 131 -18.85 -1.69 10.88
C TYR A 131 -20.24 -1.42 10.30
N VAL A 132 -20.96 -0.53 10.93
CA VAL A 132 -22.26 -0.06 10.46
C VAL A 132 -22.03 1.30 9.85
N ASP A 133 -22.15 1.40 8.53
CA ASP A 133 -22.13 2.67 7.83
C ASP A 133 -23.27 3.57 8.37
N PRO A 134 -22.95 4.72 8.98
CA PRO A 134 -23.99 5.62 9.51
C PRO A 134 -24.90 6.17 8.41
N ASN A 135 -24.55 6.02 7.14
CA ASN A 135 -25.33 6.45 5.99
C ASN A 135 -26.17 5.33 5.37
N GLN A 136 -26.00 4.09 5.82
CA GLN A 136 -26.64 2.91 5.20
C GLN A 136 -28.15 3.04 5.15
N ASP A 137 -28.81 3.38 6.26
CA ASP A 137 -30.27 3.51 6.31
C ASP A 137 -30.78 4.59 5.33
N TYR A 138 -30.06 5.72 5.20
CA TYR A 138 -30.38 6.75 4.24
C TYR A 138 -30.21 6.26 2.81
N ILE A 139 -29.08 5.63 2.47
CA ILE A 139 -28.78 5.09 1.15
C ILE A 139 -29.81 4.03 0.74
N GLU A 140 -30.23 3.16 1.66
CA GLU A 140 -31.26 2.15 1.42
C GLU A 140 -32.65 2.76 1.19
N SER A 141 -32.92 3.95 1.74
CA SER A 141 -34.19 4.66 1.54
C SER A 141 -34.31 5.32 0.15
N LEU A 142 -33.18 5.52 -0.55
CA LEU A 142 -33.13 6.15 -1.86
C LEU A 142 -33.65 5.21 -2.95
N THR A 143 -34.31 5.78 -3.95
CA THR A 143 -34.60 5.04 -5.19
C THR A 143 -33.29 4.73 -5.94
N GLU A 144 -33.30 3.76 -6.86
CA GLU A 144 -32.15 3.38 -7.66
C GLU A 144 -31.51 4.59 -8.37
N THR A 145 -32.33 5.49 -8.92
CA THR A 145 -31.83 6.71 -9.59
C THR A 145 -31.21 7.70 -8.61
N GLU A 146 -31.83 7.89 -7.44
CA GLU A 146 -31.29 8.76 -6.39
C GLU A 146 -30.00 8.21 -5.81
N ARG A 147 -29.89 6.88 -5.65
CA ARG A 147 -28.66 6.22 -5.18
C ARG A 147 -27.53 6.35 -6.20
N ALA A 148 -27.84 6.23 -7.49
CA ALA A 148 -26.83 6.47 -8.53
C ALA A 148 -26.33 7.92 -8.48
N ALA A 149 -27.25 8.90 -8.34
CA ALA A 149 -26.87 10.30 -8.20
C ALA A 149 -26.09 10.59 -6.90
N PHE A 150 -26.47 9.95 -5.78
CA PHE A 150 -25.73 10.03 -4.52
C PHE A 150 -24.27 9.55 -4.67
N ASN A 151 -24.09 8.39 -5.29
CA ASN A 151 -22.75 7.82 -5.51
C ASN A 151 -21.92 8.70 -6.47
N GLU A 152 -22.53 9.20 -7.54
CA GLU A 152 -21.85 10.10 -8.48
C GLU A 152 -21.45 11.42 -7.82
N THR A 153 -22.30 11.97 -6.95
CA THR A 153 -21.98 13.18 -6.19
C THR A 153 -20.87 12.91 -5.18
N LEU A 154 -20.88 11.76 -4.51
CA LEU A 154 -19.91 11.43 -3.47
C LEU A 154 -18.53 11.07 -4.05
N TYR A 155 -18.49 10.24 -5.09
CA TYR A 155 -17.24 9.65 -5.62
C TYR A 155 -16.87 10.15 -7.02
N GLY A 156 -17.73 10.93 -7.67
CA GLY A 156 -17.58 11.27 -9.08
C GLY A 156 -18.17 10.23 -10.03
N ALA A 157 -18.13 10.54 -11.32
CA ALA A 157 -18.59 9.63 -12.35
C ALA A 157 -17.66 8.39 -12.45
N THR A 158 -18.24 7.23 -12.69
CA THR A 158 -17.44 6.03 -12.99
C THR A 158 -16.69 6.24 -14.30
N PRO A 159 -15.37 6.03 -14.35
CA PRO A 159 -14.59 6.15 -15.56
C PRO A 159 -15.13 5.28 -16.69
N THR A 160 -15.18 5.82 -17.91
CA THR A 160 -15.58 5.08 -19.09
C THR A 160 -14.44 4.20 -19.61
N GLU A 161 -14.75 3.19 -20.45
CA GLU A 161 -13.72 2.34 -21.06
C GLU A 161 -12.68 3.13 -21.88
N GLU A 162 -13.03 4.33 -22.39
CA GLU A 162 -12.12 5.18 -23.16
C GLU A 162 -11.15 5.97 -22.24
N GLU A 163 -11.49 6.16 -20.99
CA GLU A 163 -10.68 6.84 -19.95
C GLU A 163 -9.74 5.88 -19.22
N LEU A 164 -9.97 4.58 -19.37
CA LEU A 164 -9.06 3.57 -18.84
C LEU A 164 -7.80 3.48 -19.70
N VAL A 165 -6.64 3.54 -19.06
CA VAL A 165 -5.35 3.26 -19.72
C VAL A 165 -5.18 1.76 -19.95
N GLU A 166 -4.20 1.36 -20.81
CA GLU A 166 -4.00 -0.03 -21.26
C GLU A 166 -3.88 -1.07 -20.11
N ASP A 167 -3.52 -0.62 -18.90
CA ASP A 167 -3.38 -1.47 -17.70
C ASP A 167 -4.60 -1.42 -16.76
N GLY A 168 -5.74 -0.87 -17.21
CA GLY A 168 -7.00 -0.82 -16.46
C GLY A 168 -7.04 0.27 -15.38
N GLY A 169 -6.03 1.15 -15.31
CA GLY A 169 -6.05 2.33 -14.48
C GLY A 169 -6.70 3.53 -15.18
N TYR A 170 -6.87 4.64 -14.48
CA TYR A 170 -7.24 5.94 -15.04
C TYR A 170 -6.39 7.03 -14.40
N GLU A 171 -6.26 8.16 -15.10
CA GLU A 171 -5.58 9.33 -14.52
C GLU A 171 -6.52 9.99 -13.51
N TYR A 172 -6.15 9.95 -12.23
CA TYR A 172 -6.97 10.51 -11.16
C TYR A 172 -7.00 12.04 -11.25
N ASP A 173 -8.20 12.61 -11.35
CA ASP A 173 -8.46 14.04 -11.20
C ASP A 173 -9.39 14.25 -10.00
N TRP A 174 -8.91 14.93 -8.98
CA TRP A 174 -9.68 15.24 -7.78
C TRP A 174 -10.94 16.07 -8.09
N GLN A 175 -10.95 16.87 -9.18
CA GLN A 175 -12.09 17.68 -9.61
C GLN A 175 -13.24 16.82 -10.14
N GLU A 176 -12.94 15.62 -10.63
CA GLU A 176 -13.90 14.65 -11.14
C GLU A 176 -14.27 13.59 -10.10
N ALA A 177 -13.59 13.55 -8.96
CA ALA A 177 -13.76 12.56 -7.90
C ALA A 177 -14.83 12.95 -6.85
N GLY A 178 -15.79 13.77 -7.23
CA GLY A 178 -16.93 14.15 -6.39
C GLY A 178 -16.56 14.88 -5.10
N CYS A 179 -17.48 14.83 -4.13
CA CYS A 179 -17.29 15.47 -2.84
C CYS A 179 -16.07 14.91 -2.07
N GLN A 180 -15.79 13.62 -2.27
CA GLN A 180 -14.66 12.97 -1.58
C GLN A 180 -13.32 13.44 -2.14
N GLY A 181 -13.18 13.51 -3.47
CA GLY A 181 -11.97 14.03 -4.09
C GLY A 181 -11.73 15.50 -3.77
N TRP A 182 -12.79 16.31 -3.81
CA TRP A 182 -12.71 17.71 -3.42
C TRP A 182 -12.29 17.88 -1.95
N ALA A 183 -12.94 17.17 -1.02
CA ALA A 183 -12.63 17.26 0.41
C ALA A 183 -11.19 16.81 0.72
N GLN A 184 -10.76 15.72 0.09
CA GLN A 184 -9.38 15.24 0.20
C GLN A 184 -8.39 16.31 -0.29
N HIS A 185 -8.65 16.91 -1.45
CA HIS A 185 -7.82 17.98 -2.01
C HIS A 185 -7.76 19.21 -1.08
N GLU A 186 -8.88 19.63 -0.49
CA GLU A 186 -8.90 20.76 0.45
C GLU A 186 -8.09 20.49 1.72
N VAL A 187 -8.08 19.24 2.22
CA VAL A 187 -7.29 18.84 3.40
C VAL A 187 -5.83 18.61 3.05
N ASP A 188 -5.54 17.98 1.91
CA ASP A 188 -4.19 17.63 1.48
C ASP A 188 -3.55 18.71 0.58
N GLY A 189 -4.31 19.75 0.19
CA GLY A 189 -3.87 20.79 -0.74
C GLY A 189 -2.64 21.58 -0.28
N ASP A 190 -2.37 21.55 1.03
CA ASP A 190 -1.15 22.09 1.65
C ASP A 190 -0.06 21.02 1.87
N ASP A 191 -0.26 19.78 1.36
CA ASP A 191 0.78 18.75 1.45
C ASP A 191 1.99 19.16 0.59
N VAL A 192 3.04 19.53 1.29
CA VAL A 192 4.29 19.98 0.68
C VAL A 192 4.86 18.91 -0.27
N TRP A 193 4.67 17.62 0.05
CA TRP A 193 5.11 16.52 -0.80
C TRP A 193 4.39 16.52 -2.14
N GLN A 194 3.08 16.82 -2.16
CA GLN A 194 2.27 16.82 -3.39
C GLN A 194 2.37 18.13 -4.18
N SER A 195 2.98 19.17 -3.61
CA SER A 195 3.06 20.48 -4.25
C SER A 195 3.84 20.46 -5.56
N ASP A 196 3.46 21.31 -6.52
CA ASP A 196 4.16 21.49 -7.80
C ASP A 196 5.59 21.97 -7.61
N GLU A 197 5.86 22.70 -6.51
CA GLU A 197 7.19 23.22 -6.20
C GLU A 197 8.23 22.10 -6.05
N PHE A 198 7.82 20.93 -5.53
CA PHE A 198 8.71 19.80 -5.31
C PHE A 198 8.49 18.62 -6.26
N ALA A 199 7.70 18.79 -7.32
CA ALA A 199 7.45 17.75 -8.33
C ALA A 199 8.75 17.19 -8.94
N ASP A 200 9.71 18.05 -9.29
CA ASP A 200 11.01 17.64 -9.82
C ASP A 200 11.83 16.83 -8.79
N LEU A 201 11.75 17.20 -7.51
CA LEU A 201 12.43 16.46 -6.43
C LEU A 201 11.80 15.07 -6.24
N ARG A 202 10.47 14.97 -6.25
CA ARG A 202 9.76 13.67 -6.19
C ARG A 202 10.21 12.76 -7.33
N SER A 203 10.17 13.24 -8.56
CA SER A 203 10.59 12.46 -9.73
C SER A 203 12.05 11.99 -9.62
N LYS A 204 12.95 12.83 -9.11
CA LYS A 204 14.34 12.43 -8.87
C LYS A 204 14.47 11.37 -7.78
N ILE A 205 13.64 11.40 -6.74
CA ILE A 205 13.62 10.40 -5.67
C ILE A 205 13.08 9.07 -6.21
N GLU A 206 12.03 9.09 -7.01
CA GLU A 206 11.50 7.89 -7.68
C GLU A 206 12.54 7.26 -8.62
N GLU A 207 13.25 8.10 -9.39
CA GLU A 207 14.34 7.65 -10.25
C GLU A 207 15.50 7.05 -9.44
N LEU A 208 15.84 7.62 -8.27
CA LEU A 208 16.85 7.08 -7.36
C LEU A 208 16.50 5.65 -6.94
N TRP A 209 15.26 5.41 -6.53
CA TRP A 209 14.83 4.08 -6.09
C TRP A 209 14.86 3.07 -7.24
N THR A 210 14.37 3.46 -8.42
CA THR A 210 14.42 2.61 -9.61
C THR A 210 15.87 2.26 -9.97
N GLN A 211 16.74 3.25 -10.04
CA GLN A 211 18.16 3.03 -10.37
C GLN A 211 18.89 2.21 -9.31
N SER A 212 18.53 2.34 -8.04
CA SER A 212 19.10 1.54 -6.96
C SER A 212 18.78 0.06 -7.13
N GLN A 213 17.53 -0.25 -7.48
CA GLN A 213 17.08 -1.62 -7.72
C GLN A 213 17.69 -2.24 -9.00
N GLU A 214 17.94 -1.42 -10.01
CA GLU A 214 18.52 -1.85 -11.30
C GLU A 214 20.05 -1.80 -11.31
N SER A 215 20.68 -1.49 -10.18
CA SER A 215 22.15 -1.38 -10.11
C SER A 215 22.85 -2.72 -10.35
N PRO A 216 24.06 -2.72 -10.95
CA PRO A 216 24.83 -3.96 -11.12
C PRO A 216 25.12 -4.69 -9.81
N GLU A 217 25.35 -3.95 -8.73
CA GLU A 217 25.61 -4.50 -7.40
C GLU A 217 24.34 -5.19 -6.85
N MET A 218 23.16 -4.62 -7.07
CA MET A 218 21.90 -5.24 -6.70
C MET A 218 21.63 -6.49 -7.55
N ALA A 219 21.98 -6.46 -8.83
CA ALA A 219 21.87 -7.61 -9.70
C ALA A 219 22.80 -8.77 -9.25
N GLU A 220 24.01 -8.49 -8.75
CA GLU A 220 24.90 -9.49 -8.17
C GLU A 220 24.30 -10.10 -6.89
N LEU A 221 23.76 -9.29 -6.00
CA LEU A 221 23.11 -9.73 -4.77
C LEU A 221 21.88 -10.61 -5.07
N ASN A 222 21.05 -10.18 -6.02
CA ASN A 222 19.91 -10.97 -6.51
C ASN A 222 20.36 -12.33 -7.09
N ALA A 223 21.47 -12.38 -7.83
CA ALA A 223 21.99 -13.63 -8.40
C ALA A 223 22.49 -14.60 -7.31
N GLU A 224 23.10 -14.09 -6.24
CA GLU A 224 23.52 -14.93 -5.09
C GLU A 224 22.30 -15.51 -4.35
N TRP A 225 21.28 -14.69 -4.10
CA TRP A 225 20.03 -15.12 -3.51
C TRP A 225 19.32 -16.16 -4.41
N ALA A 226 19.18 -15.89 -5.73
CA ALA A 226 18.54 -16.79 -6.68
C ALA A 226 19.25 -18.16 -6.78
N ALA A 227 20.58 -18.18 -6.66
CA ALA A 227 21.33 -19.44 -6.63
C ALA A 227 21.00 -20.25 -5.37
N CYS A 228 20.89 -19.61 -4.19
CA CYS A 228 20.45 -20.27 -2.97
C CYS A 228 19.04 -20.83 -3.09
N MET A 229 18.09 -20.05 -3.65
CA MET A 229 16.72 -20.52 -3.91
C MET A 229 16.70 -21.76 -4.80
N ALA A 230 17.45 -21.74 -5.89
CA ALA A 230 17.54 -22.87 -6.81
C ALA A 230 18.14 -24.13 -6.14
N ASP A 231 19.19 -23.97 -5.33
CA ASP A 231 19.83 -25.07 -4.58
C ASP A 231 18.87 -25.62 -3.49
N ALA A 232 17.98 -24.80 -2.98
CA ALA A 232 16.95 -25.19 -2.02
C ALA A 232 15.71 -25.83 -2.68
N GLY A 233 15.68 -25.93 -4.02
CA GLY A 233 14.59 -26.55 -4.78
C GLY A 233 13.54 -25.59 -5.33
N GLU A 234 13.79 -24.28 -5.25
CA GLU A 234 12.93 -23.20 -5.73
C GLU A 234 13.60 -22.43 -6.90
N PRO A 235 13.80 -23.06 -8.08
CA PRO A 235 14.42 -22.40 -9.22
C PRO A 235 13.41 -21.50 -9.95
N GLY A 236 13.94 -20.51 -10.69
CA GLY A 236 13.14 -19.70 -11.63
C GLY A 236 12.95 -18.25 -11.19
N PHE A 237 13.40 -17.90 -10.01
CA PHE A 237 13.43 -16.52 -9.52
C PHE A 237 14.74 -15.83 -9.93
N SER A 238 14.68 -14.54 -10.19
CA SER A 238 15.81 -13.71 -10.61
C SER A 238 16.06 -12.54 -9.66
N ALA A 239 15.02 -12.10 -8.95
CA ALA A 239 15.07 -11.07 -7.91
C ALA A 239 14.32 -11.56 -6.67
N GLN A 240 14.68 -11.03 -5.51
CA GLN A 240 14.08 -11.44 -4.23
C GLN A 240 12.56 -11.20 -4.22
N THR A 241 12.11 -10.12 -4.84
CA THR A 241 10.68 -9.78 -4.96
C THR A 241 9.89 -10.78 -5.82
N ASP A 242 10.53 -11.51 -6.73
CA ASP A 242 9.84 -12.46 -7.61
C ASP A 242 9.13 -13.58 -6.82
N ALA A 243 9.71 -13.97 -5.69
CA ALA A 243 9.15 -15.03 -4.86
C ALA A 243 7.80 -14.63 -4.25
N SER A 244 7.72 -13.47 -3.59
CA SER A 244 6.45 -12.96 -3.05
C SER A 244 5.47 -12.59 -4.17
N GLN A 245 5.94 -11.98 -5.26
CA GLN A 245 5.11 -11.64 -6.40
C GLN A 245 4.44 -12.88 -7.03
N SER A 246 5.14 -14.02 -7.08
CA SER A 246 4.54 -15.27 -7.58
C SER A 246 3.32 -15.74 -6.78
N ILE A 247 3.28 -15.44 -5.47
CA ILE A 247 2.12 -15.73 -4.62
C ILE A 247 1.02 -14.71 -4.88
N VAL A 248 1.36 -13.41 -5.00
CA VAL A 248 0.38 -12.36 -5.35
C VAL A 248 -0.30 -12.68 -6.68
N ASP A 249 0.46 -13.01 -7.72
CA ASP A 249 -0.08 -13.34 -9.04
C ASP A 249 -1.03 -14.57 -8.99
N ALA A 250 -0.67 -15.58 -8.19
CA ALA A 250 -1.50 -16.77 -8.02
C ALA A 250 -2.79 -16.46 -7.22
N HIS A 251 -2.68 -15.62 -6.19
CA HIS A 251 -3.80 -15.16 -5.40
C HIS A 251 -4.80 -14.37 -6.25
N ASP A 252 -4.31 -13.40 -7.03
CA ASP A 252 -5.13 -12.57 -7.91
C ASP A 252 -5.82 -13.41 -9.00
N ALA A 253 -5.13 -14.41 -9.53
CA ALA A 253 -5.73 -15.34 -10.50
C ALA A 253 -6.91 -16.13 -9.90
N LEU A 254 -6.84 -16.52 -8.61
CA LEU A 254 -7.95 -17.19 -7.95
C LEU A 254 -9.14 -16.25 -7.74
N TYR A 255 -8.91 -14.99 -7.38
CA TYR A 255 -9.98 -14.00 -7.26
C TYR A 255 -10.62 -13.66 -8.60
N GLN A 256 -9.83 -13.54 -9.67
CA GLN A 256 -10.35 -13.30 -11.03
C GLN A 256 -11.23 -14.46 -11.49
N ALA A 257 -10.78 -15.71 -11.29
CA ALA A 257 -11.55 -16.90 -11.64
C ALA A 257 -12.90 -16.96 -10.90
N ALA A 258 -12.90 -16.60 -9.60
CA ALA A 258 -14.14 -16.54 -8.80
C ALA A 258 -15.06 -15.39 -9.26
N GLY A 259 -14.52 -14.26 -9.68
CA GLY A 259 -15.26 -13.13 -10.22
C GLY A 259 -15.90 -13.43 -11.57
N GLU A 260 -15.21 -14.16 -12.46
CA GLU A 260 -15.75 -14.59 -13.75
C GLU A 260 -16.90 -15.60 -13.58
N GLU A 261 -16.80 -16.53 -12.63
CA GLU A 261 -17.91 -17.47 -12.30
C GLU A 261 -19.11 -16.75 -11.70
N GLY A 262 -18.91 -15.68 -10.92
CA GLY A 262 -19.99 -14.85 -10.33
C GLY A 262 -20.63 -13.86 -11.31
N GLY A 263 -19.89 -13.40 -12.30
CA GLY A 263 -20.32 -12.31 -13.22
C GLY A 263 -21.35 -12.71 -14.27
N GLU A 264 -21.54 -14.00 -14.56
CA GLU A 264 -22.53 -14.48 -15.57
C GLU A 264 -23.97 -14.55 -15.03
N GLN A 265 -24.22 -14.18 -13.76
CA GLN A 265 -25.53 -14.27 -13.11
C GLN A 265 -26.06 -12.97 -12.50
N ILE A 266 -25.79 -11.82 -13.11
CA ILE A 266 -26.51 -10.59 -12.75
C ILE A 266 -27.97 -10.72 -13.24
N GLY A 267 -28.85 -11.28 -12.41
CA GLY A 267 -30.28 -11.29 -12.69
C GLY A 267 -31.11 -12.43 -12.10
N THR A 268 -30.54 -13.38 -11.37
CA THR A 268 -31.34 -14.41 -10.69
C THR A 268 -30.94 -14.53 -9.20
N GLU A 269 -31.96 -14.42 -8.34
CA GLU A 269 -31.82 -14.65 -6.89
C GLU A 269 -31.03 -15.93 -6.59
N SER A 270 -30.02 -15.78 -5.71
CA SER A 270 -29.28 -16.84 -5.03
C SER A 270 -28.47 -17.83 -5.89
N ALA A 271 -27.35 -17.38 -6.45
CA ALA A 271 -26.15 -18.21 -6.40
C ALA A 271 -25.41 -17.86 -5.10
N GLU A 272 -25.19 -18.80 -4.20
CA GLU A 272 -24.23 -18.64 -3.10
C GLU A 272 -22.87 -18.38 -3.77
N SER A 273 -22.44 -17.12 -3.78
CA SER A 273 -21.09 -16.77 -4.21
C SER A 273 -20.14 -17.42 -3.19
N VAL A 274 -19.40 -18.42 -3.64
CA VAL A 274 -18.37 -19.04 -2.81
C VAL A 274 -17.30 -17.96 -2.56
N ASP A 275 -17.04 -17.67 -1.29
CA ASP A 275 -15.94 -16.78 -0.93
C ASP A 275 -14.63 -17.42 -1.41
N PRO A 276 -13.85 -16.77 -2.30
CA PRO A 276 -12.60 -17.32 -2.78
C PRO A 276 -11.65 -17.74 -1.65
N ARG A 277 -11.73 -17.08 -0.48
CA ARG A 277 -10.91 -17.37 0.70
C ARG A 277 -11.21 -18.74 1.33
N GLU A 278 -12.41 -19.28 1.14
CA GLU A 278 -12.83 -20.57 1.69
C GLU A 278 -12.57 -21.75 0.74
N THR A 279 -11.93 -21.53 -0.40
CA THR A 279 -11.67 -22.58 -1.40
C THR A 279 -10.47 -23.46 -1.02
N PRO A 280 -10.47 -24.76 -1.41
CA PRO A 280 -9.30 -25.61 -1.25
C PRO A 280 -8.07 -25.10 -1.97
N GLU A 281 -8.24 -24.42 -3.09
CA GLU A 281 -7.18 -23.80 -3.89
C GLU A 281 -6.48 -22.67 -3.14
N MET A 282 -7.26 -21.82 -2.46
CA MET A 282 -6.71 -20.74 -1.62
C MET A 282 -5.99 -21.33 -0.39
N THR A 283 -6.53 -22.37 0.23
CA THR A 283 -5.86 -23.07 1.32
C THR A 283 -4.50 -23.64 0.86
N ALA A 284 -4.47 -24.29 -0.29
CA ALA A 284 -3.21 -24.82 -0.86
C ALA A 284 -2.20 -23.72 -1.22
N LEU A 285 -2.70 -22.56 -1.69
CA LEU A 285 -1.84 -21.41 -1.95
C LEU A 285 -1.23 -20.85 -0.66
N GLY A 286 -2.01 -20.76 0.42
CA GLY A 286 -1.50 -20.36 1.74
C GLY A 286 -0.43 -21.30 2.30
N GLU A 287 -0.58 -22.62 2.14
CA GLU A 287 0.46 -23.59 2.49
C GLU A 287 1.72 -23.37 1.64
N ARG A 288 1.54 -23.16 0.33
CA ARG A 288 2.64 -22.88 -0.60
C ARG A 288 3.37 -21.58 -0.28
N GLU A 289 2.65 -20.54 0.10
CA GLU A 289 3.19 -19.25 0.53
C GLU A 289 4.17 -19.42 1.69
N ILE A 290 3.75 -20.14 2.74
CA ILE A 290 4.58 -20.39 3.93
C ILE A 290 5.85 -21.18 3.55
N GLU A 291 5.71 -22.25 2.75
CA GLU A 291 6.85 -23.05 2.30
C GLU A 291 7.87 -22.21 1.54
N LEU A 292 7.41 -21.41 0.58
CA LEU A 292 8.28 -20.56 -0.24
C LEU A 292 8.94 -19.45 0.59
N ALA A 293 8.18 -18.80 1.47
CA ALA A 293 8.68 -17.73 2.32
C ALA A 293 9.74 -18.22 3.33
N LEU A 294 9.63 -19.46 3.81
CA LEU A 294 10.65 -20.07 4.68
C LEU A 294 11.96 -20.34 3.93
N VAL A 295 11.89 -20.75 2.67
CA VAL A 295 13.08 -20.92 1.82
C VAL A 295 13.71 -19.57 1.51
N ASP A 296 12.89 -18.56 1.18
CA ASP A 296 13.35 -17.20 0.95
C ASP A 296 14.02 -16.61 2.20
N LEU A 297 13.39 -16.69 3.38
CA LEU A 297 13.98 -16.23 4.64
C LEU A 297 15.35 -16.87 4.90
N LYS A 298 15.48 -18.19 4.67
CA LYS A 298 16.75 -18.88 4.77
C LYS A 298 17.78 -18.30 3.82
N CYS A 299 17.43 -18.13 2.54
CA CYS A 299 18.33 -17.62 1.52
C CYS A 299 18.71 -16.15 1.76
N ARG A 300 17.78 -15.30 2.20
CA ARG A 300 18.08 -13.92 2.60
C ARG A 300 19.07 -13.88 3.79
N THR A 301 18.91 -14.80 4.74
CA THR A 301 19.81 -14.90 5.88
C THR A 301 21.20 -15.39 5.44
N GLU A 302 21.30 -16.44 4.63
CA GLU A 302 22.56 -17.03 4.18
C GLU A 302 23.38 -16.08 3.29
N THR A 303 22.72 -15.23 2.51
CA THR A 303 23.35 -14.21 1.65
C THR A 303 23.50 -12.85 2.32
N SER A 304 23.05 -12.67 3.55
CA SER A 304 22.95 -11.36 4.21
C SER A 304 22.20 -10.32 3.37
N TYR A 305 21.18 -10.77 2.62
CA TYR A 305 20.52 -9.99 1.57
C TYR A 305 20.00 -8.65 2.09
N VAL A 306 19.29 -8.63 3.22
CA VAL A 306 18.70 -7.41 3.79
C VAL A 306 19.78 -6.39 4.15
N GLU A 307 20.83 -6.82 4.83
CA GLU A 307 21.93 -5.92 5.24
C GLU A 307 22.69 -5.36 4.04
N GLU A 308 23.01 -6.20 3.05
CA GLU A 308 23.73 -5.77 1.85
C GLU A 308 22.87 -4.86 0.96
N SER A 309 21.57 -5.15 0.81
CA SER A 309 20.64 -4.29 0.05
C SER A 309 20.50 -2.91 0.71
N LEU A 310 20.40 -2.82 2.03
CA LEU A 310 20.35 -1.55 2.76
C LEU A 310 21.65 -0.75 2.58
N LYS A 311 22.82 -1.40 2.63
CA LYS A 311 24.10 -0.72 2.34
C LYS A 311 24.15 -0.12 0.95
N LEU A 312 23.67 -0.85 -0.05
CA LEU A 312 23.59 -0.35 -1.44
C LEU A 312 22.64 0.82 -1.57
N GLN A 313 21.46 0.71 -0.95
CA GLN A 313 20.47 1.78 -0.90
C GLN A 313 21.05 3.03 -0.25
N PHE A 314 21.58 2.93 0.96
CA PHE A 314 22.11 4.08 1.70
C PHE A 314 23.28 4.75 0.98
N ALA A 315 24.15 3.97 0.35
CA ALA A 315 25.24 4.54 -0.48
C ALA A 315 24.70 5.32 -1.71
N SER A 316 23.56 4.93 -2.26
CA SER A 316 22.89 5.65 -3.34
C SER A 316 22.20 6.91 -2.83
N GLU A 317 21.53 6.82 -1.67
CA GLU A 317 20.89 7.96 -1.00
C GLU A 317 21.90 9.03 -0.58
N GLU A 318 23.06 8.65 -0.04
CA GLU A 318 24.14 9.61 0.30
C GLU A 318 24.62 10.40 -0.93
N LYS A 319 24.80 9.73 -2.08
CA LYS A 319 25.18 10.39 -3.33
C LYS A 319 24.08 11.33 -3.81
N PHE A 320 22.83 10.90 -3.70
CA PHE A 320 21.66 11.69 -4.07
C PHE A 320 21.55 12.95 -3.21
N ILE A 321 21.66 12.80 -1.89
CA ILE A 321 21.65 13.91 -0.93
C ILE A 321 22.75 14.92 -1.24
N ALA A 322 23.96 14.43 -1.50
CA ALA A 322 25.08 15.32 -1.85
C ALA A 322 24.81 16.12 -3.14
N ALA A 323 24.12 15.53 -4.12
CA ALA A 323 23.79 16.18 -5.39
C ALA A 323 22.60 17.13 -5.29
N ASN A 324 21.62 16.86 -4.42
CA ASN A 324 20.33 17.58 -4.36
C ASN A 324 20.11 18.28 -3.00
N LYS A 325 21.17 18.51 -2.23
CA LYS A 325 21.08 19.00 -0.85
C LYS A 325 20.25 20.29 -0.71
N ALA A 326 20.39 21.23 -1.61
CA ALA A 326 19.68 22.50 -1.52
C ALA A 326 18.16 22.34 -1.71
N GLU A 327 17.72 21.44 -2.60
CA GLU A 327 16.31 21.11 -2.82
C GLU A 327 15.74 20.35 -1.64
N LEU A 328 16.50 19.39 -1.10
CA LEU A 328 16.13 18.62 0.08
C LEU A 328 16.02 19.50 1.33
N ASP A 329 16.96 20.41 1.56
CA ASP A 329 16.91 21.37 2.66
C ASP A 329 15.68 22.31 2.53
N ALA A 330 15.35 22.75 1.30
CA ALA A 330 14.17 23.57 1.04
C ALA A 330 12.87 22.80 1.29
N PHE A 331 12.80 21.56 0.82
CA PHE A 331 11.68 20.67 1.05
C PHE A 331 11.45 20.43 2.54
N LYS A 332 12.49 20.04 3.29
CA LYS A 332 12.42 19.83 4.73
C LYS A 332 11.91 21.08 5.46
N ALA A 333 12.46 22.26 5.11
CA ALA A 333 12.03 23.53 5.71
C ALA A 333 10.56 23.88 5.38
N ALA A 334 10.07 23.57 4.20
CA ALA A 334 8.67 23.77 3.81
C ALA A 334 7.75 22.80 4.59
N ALA A 335 8.13 21.53 4.68
CA ALA A 335 7.39 20.51 5.44
C ALA A 335 7.32 20.81 6.95
N GLU A 336 8.36 21.40 7.53
CA GLU A 336 8.35 21.85 8.94
C GLU A 336 7.46 23.07 9.17
N GLN A 337 7.17 23.88 8.14
CA GLN A 337 6.33 25.07 8.24
C GLN A 337 4.85 24.80 7.98
N SER A 338 4.52 23.70 7.33
CA SER A 338 3.13 23.29 7.03
C SER A 338 2.45 22.52 8.16
N LYS A 339 3.16 22.28 9.27
CA LYS A 339 2.65 21.55 10.46
C LYS A 339 1.75 22.39 11.36
#